data_fb136c37e4b68d0989026b6fdccdd7cd
#
_entry.id   fb136c37e4b68d0989026b6fdccdd7cd
#
_cell.length_a   1.000
_cell.length_b   1.000
_cell.length_c   1.000
_cell.angle_alpha   90.00
_cell.angle_beta   90.00
_cell.angle_gamma   90.00
#
_symmetry.space_group_name_H-M   'P 1'
#
loop_
_entity.id
_entity.type
_entity.pdbx_description
1 polymer ?
#
loop_
_entity_poly.entity_id
_entity_poly.type
_entity_poly.pdbx_seq_one_letter_code
_entity_poly.pdbx_strand_id
1 'polypeptide(L)'
;MAYHLKGRNCRKDPYEFCDGDKVLRKAFKIAALILINSDTRPLAVKAIRKAFIDEMRKRSKYKKEPINFPLTDCEINSVIDRLVKEHCFIEEFFFSDIGAYFQAIDSRIMDGILTHFTMKDIPVLLVHDSCVIARKNENELWEVMSEEYRRIIGFEPVIDKKF
;
A
#
# COMPACT_ATOMS: atom_id res chain seq x y z
N MET A 1 -4.74 1.76 -5.65
CA MET A 1 -5.04 0.63 -6.56
C MET A 1 -6.34 -0.10 -6.19
N ALA A 2 -6.48 -0.78 -5.03
CA ALA A 2 -7.67 -1.57 -4.69
C ALA A 2 -9.02 -0.86 -4.93
N TYR A 3 -9.18 0.38 -4.51
CA TYR A 3 -10.39 1.18 -4.75
C TYR A 3 -10.64 1.44 -6.23
N HIS A 4 -9.58 1.74 -7.00
CA HIS A 4 -9.71 1.98 -8.45
C HIS A 4 -10.14 0.72 -9.20
N LEU A 5 -9.64 -0.46 -8.80
CA LEU A 5 -10.08 -1.74 -9.36
C LEU A 5 -11.57 -2.03 -9.10
N LYS A 6 -12.16 -1.38 -8.08
CA LYS A 6 -13.60 -1.41 -7.80
C LYS A 6 -14.37 -0.25 -8.45
N GLY A 7 -13.75 0.49 -9.37
CA GLY A 7 -14.39 1.61 -10.07
C GLY A 7 -14.63 2.84 -9.17
N ARG A 8 -13.84 3.06 -8.13
CA ARG A 8 -14.00 4.15 -7.18
C ARG A 8 -12.68 4.84 -6.86
N ASN A 9 -12.74 6.14 -6.61
CA ASN A 9 -11.64 6.87 -6.02
C ASN A 9 -11.55 6.57 -4.52
N CYS A 10 -10.34 6.38 -4.02
CA CYS A 10 -10.08 6.34 -2.60
C CYS A 10 -10.23 7.73 -1.98
N ARG A 11 -10.52 7.81 -0.69
CA ARG A 11 -10.36 9.04 0.09
C ARG A 11 -8.90 9.50 -0.04
N LYS A 12 -8.66 10.80 0.09
CA LYS A 12 -7.31 11.37 0.03
C LYS A 12 -6.37 10.68 1.03
N ASP A 13 -6.87 10.37 2.22
CA ASP A 13 -6.19 9.54 3.20
C ASP A 13 -7.06 8.33 3.58
N PRO A 14 -6.64 7.09 3.21
CA PRO A 14 -7.37 5.87 3.56
C PRO A 14 -7.51 5.63 5.07
N TYR A 15 -6.67 6.27 5.88
CA TYR A 15 -6.60 6.10 7.33
C TYR A 15 -6.98 7.37 8.10
N GLU A 16 -7.75 8.27 7.49
CA GLU A 16 -8.24 9.51 8.11
C GLU A 16 -9.02 9.22 9.42
N PHE A 17 -9.73 8.10 9.48
CA PHE A 17 -10.47 7.64 10.66
C PHE A 17 -9.62 7.33 11.90
N CYS A 18 -8.30 7.41 11.79
CA CYS A 18 -7.38 7.29 12.94
C CYS A 18 -7.19 8.60 13.71
N ASP A 19 -7.81 9.71 13.30
CA ASP A 19 -7.83 11.01 13.99
C ASP A 19 -6.44 11.52 14.42
N GLY A 20 -5.43 11.26 13.59
CA GLY A 20 -4.04 11.65 13.85
C GLY A 20 -3.26 10.71 14.78
N ASP A 21 -3.87 9.67 15.35
CA ASP A 21 -3.15 8.67 16.14
C ASP A 21 -2.19 7.87 15.26
N LYS A 22 -0.89 8.17 15.42
CA LYS A 22 0.19 7.54 14.65
C LYS A 22 0.35 6.04 14.94
N VAL A 23 0.04 5.61 16.16
CA VAL A 23 0.14 4.20 16.57
C VAL A 23 -0.98 3.40 15.93
N LEU A 24 -2.20 3.89 16.09
CA LEU A 24 -3.39 3.30 15.53
C LEU A 24 -3.30 3.24 13.99
N ARG A 25 -2.89 4.35 13.36
CA ARG A 25 -2.65 4.42 11.92
C ARG A 25 -1.65 3.36 11.45
N LYS A 26 -0.56 3.16 12.19
CA LYS A 26 0.43 2.15 11.86
C LYS A 26 -0.12 0.74 12.02
N ALA A 27 -0.89 0.49 13.07
CA ALA A 27 -1.58 -0.79 13.27
C ALA A 27 -2.50 -1.12 12.09
N PHE A 28 -3.33 -0.17 11.65
CA PHE A 28 -4.22 -0.37 10.50
C PHE A 28 -3.46 -0.59 9.18
N LYS A 29 -2.35 0.11 8.94
CA LYS A 29 -1.51 -0.12 7.74
C LYS A 29 -0.93 -1.53 7.71
N ILE A 30 -0.42 -2.01 8.84
CA ILE A 30 0.11 -3.38 8.96
C ILE A 30 -1.02 -4.40 8.76
N ALA A 31 -2.16 -4.19 9.44
CA ALA A 31 -3.30 -5.08 9.33
C ALA A 31 -3.85 -5.14 7.90
N ALA A 32 -4.06 -4.00 7.22
CA ALA A 32 -4.56 -3.94 5.85
C ALA A 32 -3.71 -4.76 4.88
N LEU A 33 -2.38 -4.60 4.97
CA LEU A 33 -1.45 -5.36 4.11
C LEU A 33 -1.56 -6.87 4.36
N ILE A 34 -1.68 -7.27 5.63
CA ILE A 34 -1.81 -8.68 5.98
C ILE A 34 -3.17 -9.25 5.55
N LEU A 35 -4.26 -8.50 5.69
CA LEU A 35 -5.59 -8.95 5.28
C LEU A 35 -5.67 -9.25 3.77
N ILE A 36 -5.01 -8.45 2.94
CA ILE A 36 -4.94 -8.64 1.48
C ILE A 36 -4.12 -9.89 1.12
N ASN A 37 -3.12 -10.24 1.93
CA ASN A 37 -2.21 -11.37 1.71
C ASN A 37 -2.53 -12.59 2.58
N SER A 38 -3.73 -12.73 3.09
CA SER A 38 -4.15 -13.86 3.94
C SER A 38 -5.38 -14.53 3.35
N ASP A 39 -5.44 -15.85 3.41
CA ASP A 39 -6.59 -16.63 2.94
C ASP A 39 -7.74 -16.65 3.95
N THR A 40 -7.42 -16.52 5.24
CA THR A 40 -8.42 -16.67 6.30
C THR A 40 -8.15 -15.72 7.46
N ARG A 41 -9.24 -15.36 8.15
CA ARG A 41 -9.18 -14.49 9.33
C ARG A 41 -8.27 -15.03 10.46
N PRO A 42 -8.30 -16.33 10.84
CA PRO A 42 -7.40 -16.85 11.87
C PRO A 42 -5.92 -16.74 11.50
N LEU A 43 -5.57 -16.95 10.23
CA LEU A 43 -4.21 -16.75 9.73
C LEU A 43 -3.80 -15.29 9.80
N ALA A 44 -4.68 -14.38 9.40
CA ALA A 44 -4.46 -12.95 9.49
C ALA A 44 -4.21 -12.50 10.94
N VAL A 45 -5.01 -12.95 11.92
CA VAL A 45 -4.84 -12.62 13.34
C VAL A 45 -3.45 -13.02 13.84
N LYS A 46 -2.99 -14.24 13.51
CA LYS A 46 -1.64 -14.73 13.87
C LYS A 46 -0.55 -13.89 13.22
N ALA A 47 -0.69 -13.58 11.94
CA ALA A 47 0.28 -12.78 11.18
C ALA A 47 0.36 -11.34 11.67
N ILE A 48 -0.78 -10.70 11.97
CA ILE A 48 -0.86 -9.35 12.53
C ILE A 48 -0.15 -9.30 13.89
N ARG A 49 -0.44 -10.25 14.80
CA ARG A 49 0.23 -10.32 16.10
C ARG A 49 1.74 -10.42 15.94
N LYS A 50 2.22 -11.31 15.08
CA LYS A 50 3.64 -11.46 14.79
C LYS A 50 4.25 -10.15 14.27
N ALA A 51 3.61 -9.50 13.31
CA ALA A 51 4.08 -8.25 12.73
C ALA A 51 4.13 -7.11 13.76
N PHE A 52 3.16 -7.02 14.66
CA PHE A 52 3.16 -6.05 15.76
C PHE A 52 4.33 -6.28 16.72
N ILE A 53 4.56 -7.53 17.13
CA ILE A 53 5.70 -7.89 17.99
C ILE A 53 7.03 -7.56 17.31
N ASP A 54 7.18 -7.89 16.03
CA ASP A 54 8.39 -7.62 15.27
C ASP A 54 8.64 -6.11 15.10
N GLU A 55 7.60 -5.32 14.90
CA GLU A 55 7.71 -3.86 14.83
C GLU A 55 8.10 -3.25 16.18
N MET A 56 7.54 -3.74 17.29
CA MET A 56 7.93 -3.30 18.63
C MET A 56 9.40 -3.62 18.91
N ARG A 57 9.86 -4.83 18.55
CA ARG A 57 11.27 -5.25 18.67
C ARG A 57 12.21 -4.39 17.83
N LYS A 58 11.84 -4.11 16.57
CA LYS A 58 12.61 -3.22 15.68
C LYS A 58 12.76 -1.83 16.30
N ARG A 59 11.68 -1.26 16.84
CA ARG A 59 11.71 0.07 17.47
C ARG A 59 12.62 0.10 18.68
N SER A 60 12.55 -0.90 19.54
CA SER A 60 13.43 -1.04 20.69
C SER A 60 14.91 -1.12 20.26
N LYS A 61 15.22 -1.95 19.26
CA LYS A 61 16.58 -2.08 18.71
C LYS A 61 17.16 -0.77 18.19
N TYR A 62 16.34 0.06 17.53
CA TYR A 62 16.76 1.34 16.95
C TYR A 62 16.51 2.53 17.88
N LYS A 63 16.26 2.30 19.17
CA LYS A 63 16.00 3.34 20.20
C LYS A 63 14.92 4.37 19.78
N LYS A 64 13.93 3.92 19.02
CA LYS A 64 12.75 4.72 18.66
C LYS A 64 11.73 4.69 19.81
N GLU A 65 10.86 5.69 19.85
CA GLU A 65 9.78 5.72 20.84
C GLU A 65 9.00 4.39 20.84
N PRO A 66 8.72 3.82 22.02
CA PRO A 66 7.97 2.58 22.14
C PRO A 66 6.54 2.77 21.59
N ILE A 67 6.01 1.73 20.99
CA ILE A 67 4.62 1.67 20.56
C ILE A 67 3.99 0.45 21.21
N ASN A 68 2.82 0.63 21.82
CA ASN A 68 2.00 -0.45 22.31
C ASN A 68 0.94 -0.80 21.26
N PHE A 69 1.09 -1.96 20.62
CA PHE A 69 0.08 -2.51 19.72
C PHE A 69 -0.88 -3.43 20.46
N PRO A 70 -2.13 -3.58 19.97
CA PRO A 70 -3.04 -4.60 20.45
C PRO A 70 -2.48 -6.00 20.18
N LEU A 71 -2.45 -6.87 21.17
CA LEU A 71 -1.84 -8.20 21.05
C LEU A 71 -2.80 -9.36 21.35
N THR A 72 -3.91 -9.10 22.03
CA THR A 72 -4.93 -10.12 22.27
C THR A 72 -5.75 -10.40 21.01
N ASP A 73 -6.31 -11.58 20.89
CA ASP A 73 -7.18 -11.94 19.76
C ASP A 73 -8.39 -10.99 19.66
N CYS A 74 -8.96 -10.60 20.77
CA CYS A 74 -10.10 -9.68 20.83
C CYS A 74 -9.72 -8.30 20.26
N GLU A 75 -8.60 -7.74 20.70
CA GLU A 75 -8.12 -6.43 20.23
C GLU A 75 -7.77 -6.45 18.74
N ILE A 76 -7.06 -7.50 18.28
CA ILE A 76 -6.71 -7.64 16.87
C ILE A 76 -7.97 -7.79 16.02
N ASN A 77 -8.94 -8.59 16.45
CA ASN A 77 -10.22 -8.71 15.76
C ASN A 77 -10.97 -7.38 15.69
N SER A 78 -10.93 -6.56 16.74
CA SER A 78 -11.52 -5.22 16.73
C SER A 78 -10.85 -4.30 15.70
N VAL A 79 -9.53 -4.40 15.54
CA VAL A 79 -8.80 -3.69 14.47
C VAL A 79 -9.26 -4.16 13.09
N ILE A 80 -9.39 -5.48 12.90
CA ILE A 80 -9.86 -6.06 11.63
C ILE A 80 -11.29 -5.60 11.32
N ASP A 81 -12.21 -5.70 12.27
CA ASP A 81 -13.62 -5.33 12.07
C ASP A 81 -13.77 -3.85 11.72
N ARG A 82 -13.02 -2.98 12.41
CA ARG A 82 -13.01 -1.56 12.07
C ARG A 82 -12.44 -1.32 10.67
N LEU A 83 -11.35 -1.99 10.29
CA LEU A 83 -10.76 -1.86 8.98
C LEU A 83 -11.72 -2.30 7.87
N VAL A 84 -12.37 -3.45 8.02
CA VAL A 84 -13.38 -3.97 7.08
C VAL A 84 -14.55 -2.98 6.96
N LYS A 85 -15.05 -2.45 8.07
CA LYS A 85 -16.13 -1.46 8.08
C LYS A 85 -15.76 -0.17 7.34
N GLU A 86 -14.57 0.38 7.62
CA GLU A 86 -14.11 1.64 6.99
C GLU A 86 -13.81 1.46 5.50
N HIS A 87 -13.45 0.24 5.08
CA HIS A 87 -13.08 -0.10 3.72
C HIS A 87 -14.02 -1.12 3.07
N CYS A 88 -15.31 -1.07 3.39
CA CYS A 88 -16.32 -2.04 2.93
C CYS A 88 -16.37 -2.21 1.39
N PHE A 89 -16.00 -1.19 0.61
CA PHE A 89 -15.97 -1.26 -0.85
C PHE A 89 -14.90 -2.18 -1.43
N ILE A 90 -13.88 -2.49 -0.65
CA ILE A 90 -12.78 -3.38 -1.04
C ILE A 90 -12.74 -4.63 -0.15
N GLU A 91 -13.81 -4.89 0.59
CA GLU A 91 -13.91 -6.02 1.52
C GLU A 91 -13.60 -7.36 0.85
N GLU A 92 -14.00 -7.54 -0.41
CA GLU A 92 -13.73 -8.77 -1.16
C GLU A 92 -12.24 -9.08 -1.37
N PHE A 93 -11.38 -8.05 -1.24
CA PHE A 93 -9.93 -8.23 -1.33
C PHE A 93 -9.28 -8.64 -0.01
N PHE A 94 -10.03 -8.57 1.10
CA PHE A 94 -9.56 -9.06 2.37
C PHE A 94 -9.75 -10.57 2.44
N PHE A 95 -8.80 -11.26 3.02
CA PHE A 95 -8.78 -12.73 3.14
C PHE A 95 -8.85 -13.48 1.81
N SER A 96 -8.30 -12.91 0.75
CA SER A 96 -8.38 -13.47 -0.61
C SER A 96 -7.02 -13.79 -1.23
N ASP A 97 -5.92 -13.57 -0.47
CA ASP A 97 -4.53 -13.74 -0.93
C ASP A 97 -4.23 -13.06 -2.29
N ILE A 98 -4.89 -11.93 -2.53
CA ILE A 98 -4.81 -11.23 -3.83
C ILE A 98 -3.56 -10.35 -3.97
N GLY A 99 -2.70 -10.32 -2.96
CA GLY A 99 -1.52 -9.45 -2.95
C GLY A 99 -0.58 -9.65 -4.14
N ALA A 100 -0.37 -10.90 -4.55
CA ALA A 100 0.44 -11.22 -5.73
C ALA A 100 -0.16 -10.64 -7.03
N TYR A 101 -1.48 -10.64 -7.16
CA TYR A 101 -2.17 -10.02 -8.29
C TYR A 101 -1.97 -8.50 -8.31
N PHE A 102 -2.05 -7.82 -7.16
CA PHE A 102 -1.76 -6.39 -7.08
C PHE A 102 -0.31 -6.07 -7.45
N GLN A 103 0.65 -6.89 -7.00
CA GLN A 103 2.05 -6.75 -7.40
C GLN A 103 2.24 -6.95 -8.91
N ALA A 104 1.54 -7.90 -9.53
CA ALA A 104 1.61 -8.11 -10.97
C ALA A 104 1.05 -6.91 -11.76
N ILE A 105 -0.03 -6.29 -11.29
CA ILE A 105 -0.54 -5.05 -11.88
C ILE A 105 0.49 -3.92 -11.77
N ASP A 106 1.05 -3.73 -10.58
CA ASP A 106 2.05 -2.70 -10.32
C ASP A 106 3.28 -2.89 -11.21
N SER A 107 3.78 -4.13 -11.32
CA SER A 107 4.89 -4.48 -12.21
C SER A 107 4.60 -4.15 -13.67
N ARG A 108 3.37 -4.35 -14.15
CA ARG A 108 3.00 -4.00 -15.53
C ARG A 108 3.00 -2.49 -15.77
N ILE A 109 2.59 -1.70 -14.78
CA ILE A 109 2.67 -0.23 -14.86
C ILE A 109 4.13 0.20 -14.94
N MET A 110 4.97 -0.32 -14.06
CA MET A 110 6.39 0.00 -14.02
C MET A 110 7.13 -0.44 -15.28
N ASP A 111 6.78 -1.59 -15.86
CA ASP A 111 7.34 -2.09 -17.12
C ASP A 111 7.01 -1.16 -18.30
N GLY A 112 5.78 -0.64 -18.38
CA GLY A 112 5.40 0.37 -19.36
C GLY A 112 6.22 1.64 -19.25
N ILE A 113 6.42 2.14 -18.04
CA ILE A 113 7.26 3.32 -17.78
C ILE A 113 8.71 3.06 -18.20
N LEU A 114 9.28 1.93 -17.78
CA LEU A 114 10.65 1.54 -18.15
C LEU A 114 10.83 1.46 -19.66
N THR A 115 9.90 0.80 -20.34
CA THR A 115 9.91 0.63 -21.80
C THR A 115 9.93 1.98 -22.51
N HIS A 116 9.05 2.91 -22.10
CA HIS A 116 8.99 4.25 -22.71
C HIS A 116 10.35 4.97 -22.68
N PHE A 117 10.98 5.01 -21.50
CA PHE A 117 12.26 5.71 -21.35
C PHE A 117 13.44 4.97 -21.98
N THR A 118 13.42 3.63 -21.96
CA THR A 118 14.44 2.81 -22.62
C THR A 118 14.42 3.02 -24.15
N MET A 119 13.27 3.12 -24.75
CA MET A 119 13.14 3.38 -26.20
C MET A 119 13.64 4.77 -26.61
N LYS A 120 13.78 5.69 -25.68
CA LYS A 120 14.31 7.05 -25.89
C LYS A 120 15.76 7.22 -25.45
N ASP A 121 16.45 6.15 -25.05
CA ASP A 121 17.78 6.19 -24.44
C ASP A 121 17.87 7.13 -23.22
N ILE A 122 16.79 7.26 -22.46
CA ILE A 122 16.72 8.07 -21.24
C ILE A 122 16.88 7.16 -20.03
N PRO A 123 17.94 7.30 -19.22
CA PRO A 123 18.11 6.49 -18.02
C PRO A 123 17.02 6.77 -16.99
N VAL A 124 16.30 5.74 -16.58
CA VAL A 124 15.34 5.75 -15.47
C VAL A 124 15.65 4.60 -14.53
N LEU A 125 15.61 4.87 -13.23
CA LEU A 125 15.78 3.84 -12.20
C LEU A 125 14.45 3.61 -11.51
N LEU A 126 13.99 2.37 -11.55
CA LEU A 126 12.79 1.94 -10.86
C LEU A 126 13.15 1.39 -9.47
N VAL A 127 12.46 1.85 -8.44
CA VAL A 127 12.62 1.38 -7.06
C VAL A 127 11.24 1.14 -6.47
N HIS A 128 10.77 -0.11 -6.51
CA HIS A 128 9.42 -0.49 -6.15
C HIS A 128 8.37 0.33 -6.95
N ASP A 129 7.54 1.11 -6.26
CA ASP A 129 6.51 2.00 -6.79
C ASP A 129 7.02 3.43 -7.14
N SER A 130 8.33 3.61 -7.15
CA SER A 130 8.96 4.91 -7.34
C SER A 130 9.90 4.90 -8.55
N CYS A 131 10.01 6.04 -9.22
CA CYS A 131 10.93 6.25 -10.33
C CYS A 131 11.91 7.38 -10.00
N VAL A 132 13.18 7.19 -10.36
CA VAL A 132 14.22 8.21 -10.27
C VAL A 132 14.71 8.52 -11.68
N ILE A 133 14.67 9.78 -12.06
CA ILE A 133 15.04 10.26 -13.39
C ILE A 133 15.79 11.61 -13.28
N ALA A 134 16.51 11.97 -14.32
CA ALA A 134 17.13 13.30 -14.40
C ALA A 134 16.05 14.40 -14.40
N ARG A 135 16.28 15.48 -13.65
CA ARG A 135 15.33 16.59 -13.46
C ARG A 135 14.76 17.16 -14.74
N LYS A 136 15.55 17.20 -15.81
CA LYS A 136 15.11 17.70 -17.13
C LYS A 136 13.95 16.87 -17.74
N ASN A 137 13.81 15.61 -17.34
CA ASN A 137 12.79 14.69 -17.85
C ASN A 137 11.62 14.49 -16.84
N GLU A 138 11.55 15.31 -15.80
CA GLU A 138 10.56 15.16 -14.72
C GLU A 138 9.12 15.25 -15.23
N ASN A 139 8.83 16.23 -16.09
CA ASN A 139 7.48 16.43 -16.62
C ASN A 139 7.04 15.24 -17.47
N GLU A 140 7.93 14.72 -18.32
CA GLU A 140 7.67 13.55 -19.13
C GLU A 140 7.42 12.31 -18.24
N LEU A 141 8.21 12.13 -17.17
CA LEU A 141 7.97 11.05 -16.24
C LEU A 141 6.57 11.12 -15.62
N TRP A 142 6.14 12.31 -15.23
CA TRP A 142 4.79 12.52 -14.66
C TRP A 142 3.69 12.13 -15.64
N GLU A 143 3.80 12.55 -16.89
CA GLU A 143 2.85 12.21 -17.96
C GLU A 143 2.80 10.70 -18.20
N VAL A 144 3.97 10.06 -18.37
CA VAL A 144 4.08 8.62 -18.63
C VAL A 144 3.56 7.78 -17.46
N MET A 145 3.86 8.16 -16.21
CA MET A 145 3.30 7.49 -15.04
C MET A 145 1.77 7.58 -15.01
N SER A 146 1.22 8.74 -15.32
CA SER A 146 -0.22 8.95 -15.37
C SER A 146 -0.88 8.15 -16.49
N GLU A 147 -0.28 8.13 -17.68
CA GLU A 147 -0.78 7.39 -18.84
C GLU A 147 -0.77 5.88 -18.60
N GLU A 148 0.35 5.33 -18.11
CA GLU A 148 0.48 3.89 -17.86
C GLU A 148 -0.47 3.42 -16.76
N TYR A 149 -0.61 4.20 -15.69
CA TYR A 149 -1.57 3.88 -14.64
C TYR A 149 -3.00 3.92 -15.18
N ARG A 150 -3.37 4.97 -15.94
CA ARG A 150 -4.70 5.09 -16.54
C ARG A 150 -4.97 3.98 -17.55
N ARG A 151 -3.99 3.60 -18.34
CA ARG A 151 -4.10 2.53 -19.34
C ARG A 151 -4.44 1.17 -18.71
N ILE A 152 -3.86 0.88 -17.53
CA ILE A 152 -4.01 -0.42 -16.87
C ILE A 152 -5.16 -0.43 -15.87
N ILE A 153 -5.37 0.65 -15.13
CA ILE A 153 -6.33 0.73 -14.03
C ILE A 153 -7.60 1.49 -14.43
N GLY A 154 -7.54 2.39 -15.41
CA GLY A 154 -8.69 3.21 -15.82
C GLY A 154 -8.93 4.46 -14.95
N PHE A 155 -8.02 4.78 -14.04
CA PHE A 155 -8.14 5.92 -13.12
C PHE A 155 -6.87 6.77 -13.10
N GLU A 156 -7.01 8.01 -12.62
CA GLU A 156 -5.84 8.86 -12.38
C GLU A 156 -5.05 8.39 -11.15
N PRO A 157 -3.72 8.30 -11.26
CA PRO A 157 -2.88 7.99 -10.10
C PRO A 157 -2.77 9.18 -9.15
N VAL A 158 -2.41 8.88 -7.90
CA VAL A 158 -1.88 9.89 -6.98
C VAL A 158 -0.36 9.76 -7.02
N ILE A 159 0.31 10.76 -7.58
CA ILE A 159 1.77 10.78 -7.71
C ILE A 159 2.32 11.82 -6.74
N ASP A 160 3.28 11.42 -5.91
CA ASP A 160 3.98 12.30 -4.99
C ASP A 160 5.44 12.45 -5.40
N LYS A 161 5.95 13.68 -5.32
CA LYS A 161 7.37 13.97 -5.54
C LYS A 161 8.12 13.90 -4.22
N LYS A 162 9.18 13.10 -4.20
CA LYS A 162 10.15 13.03 -3.09
C LYS A 162 11.45 13.66 -3.53
N PHE A 163 12.08 14.43 -2.68
CA PHE A 163 13.38 15.05 -2.85
C PHE A 163 14.42 14.30 -2.06
#